data_8c98b69c816d0fbe808a451013d59fd4
#
_entry.id   8c98b69c816d0fbe808a451013d59fd4
#
_cell.length_a   1.000
_cell.length_b   1.000
_cell.length_c   1.000
_cell.angle_alpha   90.00
_cell.angle_beta   90.00
_cell.angle_gamma   90.00
#
_symmetry.space_group_name_H-M   'P 1'
#
loop_
_entity.id
_entity.type
_entity.pdbx_description
1 polymer ?
#
loop_
_entity_poly.entity_id
_entity_poly.type
_entity_poly.pdbx_seq_one_letter_code
_entity_poly.pdbx_strand_id
1 'polypeptide(L)'
;MSKVILTGDRPTGKLHIGHYVGSLKRRVELQNSGEYDKIFIMIADAQALTDNADNPDKIRENIIEVALDYLACGIDPSKSTILIQSQIPELTELSFYYMNLVTVSRLQRNPTVKAEIQMRNFEASIPVGFFTYPISQAADITAFQATTVPVGEDQMPMIEQTKEIVHKFNTVYGEALTDPEILLPDNKACMRLPGIDGKAKMSKSLGNCIYLSDDGETVKNAIMRKMYTDPNHIQVSDPGQIEGNMVFTYLDAFCKDEQFERYLPEYKNLDELKEHYQRGGLGDVKVKKFLINVLDEELEPIRKRRHEYEKDIAYVYDVLKKGSEEAREVAAKTLSDVKNAMRINYFEDQELINKHIEKYKSAE
;
A
#
# COMPACT_ATOMS: atom_id res chain seq x y z
N MET A 1 23.91 -8.30 4.87
CA MET A 1 23.04 -7.86 3.78
C MET A 1 22.35 -6.58 4.21
N SER A 2 22.22 -5.63 3.30
CA SER A 2 21.44 -4.41 3.56
C SER A 2 19.96 -4.78 3.76
N LYS A 3 19.32 -4.17 4.75
CA LYS A 3 17.89 -4.35 5.00
C LYS A 3 17.09 -3.32 4.22
N VAL A 4 16.38 -3.75 3.21
CA VAL A 4 15.64 -2.88 2.28
C VAL A 4 14.15 -3.16 2.34
N ILE A 5 13.34 -2.14 2.53
CA ILE A 5 11.88 -2.21 2.40
C ILE A 5 11.43 -1.69 1.04
N LEU A 6 10.50 -2.41 0.41
CA LEU A 6 9.63 -1.86 -0.62
C LEU A 6 8.18 -1.93 -0.16
N THR A 7 7.47 -0.82 -0.33
CA THR A 7 6.01 -0.72 -0.13
C THR A 7 5.44 0.32 -1.07
N GLY A 8 4.13 0.40 -1.22
CA GLY A 8 3.52 1.42 -2.07
C GLY A 8 2.01 1.29 -2.19
N ASP A 9 1.41 2.22 -2.91
CA ASP A 9 -0.03 2.24 -3.20
C ASP A 9 -0.28 2.63 -4.65
N ARG A 10 -1.39 2.13 -5.21
CA ARG A 10 -1.86 2.53 -6.53
C ARG A 10 -2.59 3.89 -6.45
N PRO A 11 -2.27 4.88 -7.29
CA PRO A 11 -2.90 6.20 -7.26
C PRO A 11 -4.29 6.18 -7.93
N THR A 12 -5.19 5.33 -7.44
CA THR A 12 -6.56 5.22 -7.93
C THR A 12 -7.53 6.21 -7.28
N GLY A 13 -7.02 7.13 -6.48
CA GLY A 13 -7.71 8.21 -5.78
C GLY A 13 -7.03 8.53 -4.45
N LYS A 14 -7.55 9.54 -3.72
CA LYS A 14 -7.08 9.96 -2.39
C LYS A 14 -7.02 8.80 -1.39
N LEU A 15 -6.10 8.85 -0.45
CA LEU A 15 -6.02 7.85 0.61
C LEU A 15 -7.03 8.15 1.71
N HIS A 16 -7.48 7.11 2.39
CA HIS A 16 -8.47 7.18 3.46
C HIS A 16 -7.90 6.60 4.76
N ILE A 17 -8.59 6.80 5.87
CA ILE A 17 -8.12 6.36 7.19
C ILE A 17 -7.86 4.86 7.28
N GLY A 18 -8.50 4.04 6.43
CA GLY A 18 -8.19 2.62 6.32
C GLY A 18 -6.78 2.35 5.76
N HIS A 19 -6.28 3.17 4.82
CA HIS A 19 -4.87 3.10 4.39
C HIS A 19 -3.93 3.58 5.50
N TYR A 20 -4.34 4.62 6.24
CA TYR A 20 -3.54 5.15 7.33
C TYR A 20 -3.28 4.08 8.40
N VAL A 21 -4.34 3.49 8.94
CA VAL A 21 -4.23 2.46 10.00
C VAL A 21 -3.61 1.17 9.46
N GLY A 22 -4.02 0.75 8.27
CA GLY A 22 -3.57 -0.53 7.71
C GLY A 22 -2.14 -0.54 7.19
N SER A 23 -1.56 0.64 6.90
CA SER A 23 -0.29 0.69 6.18
C SER A 23 0.57 1.92 6.52
N LEU A 24 0.05 3.16 6.33
CA LEU A 24 0.90 4.36 6.40
C LEU A 24 1.51 4.58 7.77
N LYS A 25 0.74 4.38 8.83
CA LYS A 25 1.23 4.50 10.22
C LYS A 25 2.42 3.57 10.45
N ARG A 26 2.32 2.31 10.02
CA ARG A 26 3.40 1.33 10.14
C ARG A 26 4.63 1.71 9.30
N ARG A 27 4.43 2.29 8.11
CA ARG A 27 5.56 2.79 7.29
C ARG A 27 6.34 3.88 8.00
N VAL A 28 5.66 4.82 8.66
CA VAL A 28 6.30 5.87 9.47
C VAL A 28 7.04 5.29 10.67
N GLU A 29 6.48 4.28 11.35
CA GLU A 29 7.14 3.57 12.44
C GLU A 29 8.42 2.88 11.94
N LEU A 30 8.34 2.12 10.85
CA LEU A 30 9.49 1.45 10.24
C LEU A 30 10.57 2.45 9.80
N GLN A 31 10.18 3.57 9.19
CA GLN A 31 11.08 4.66 8.82
C GLN A 31 11.85 5.21 10.03
N ASN A 32 11.20 5.33 11.17
CA ASN A 32 11.78 5.92 12.37
C ASN A 32 12.46 4.90 13.30
N SER A 33 12.31 3.59 13.03
CA SER A 33 12.93 2.53 13.82
C SER A 33 14.44 2.49 13.73
N GLY A 34 15.01 2.94 12.58
CA GLY A 34 16.43 2.83 12.29
C GLY A 34 16.90 1.40 11.97
N GLU A 35 15.99 0.46 11.79
CA GLU A 35 16.30 -0.96 11.53
C GLU A 35 16.61 -1.25 10.06
N TYR A 36 16.23 -0.34 9.16
CA TYR A 36 16.32 -0.53 7.71
C TYR A 36 17.27 0.50 7.09
N ASP A 37 18.14 0.01 6.22
CA ASP A 37 19.13 0.85 5.53
C ASP A 37 18.51 1.71 4.43
N LYS A 38 17.46 1.18 3.79
CA LYS A 38 16.71 1.84 2.70
C LYS A 38 15.23 1.50 2.77
N ILE A 39 14.40 2.50 2.50
CA ILE A 39 12.94 2.34 2.41
C ILE A 39 12.47 3.01 1.13
N PHE A 40 11.95 2.21 0.20
CA PHE A 40 11.33 2.67 -1.04
C PHE A 40 9.81 2.67 -0.89
N ILE A 41 9.17 3.78 -1.20
CA ILE A 41 7.71 3.95 -1.16
C ILE A 41 7.23 4.33 -2.55
N MET A 42 6.62 3.37 -3.22
CA MET A 42 6.25 3.47 -4.63
C MET A 42 4.82 3.98 -4.80
N ILE A 43 4.65 4.97 -5.66
CA ILE A 43 3.34 5.30 -6.25
C ILE A 43 3.22 4.47 -7.52
N ALA A 44 2.43 3.38 -7.47
CA ALA A 44 2.36 2.35 -8.49
C ALA A 44 1.35 2.72 -9.59
N ASP A 45 1.69 3.72 -10.40
CA ASP A 45 0.83 4.26 -11.47
C ASP A 45 0.70 3.31 -12.66
N ALA A 46 1.77 2.67 -13.10
CA ALA A 46 1.72 1.68 -14.16
C ALA A 46 0.88 0.45 -13.75
N GLN A 47 1.01 0.00 -12.50
CA GLN A 47 0.17 -1.04 -11.92
C GLN A 47 -1.30 -0.62 -11.87
N ALA A 48 -1.59 0.65 -11.59
CA ALA A 48 -2.95 1.16 -11.55
C ALA A 48 -3.63 1.15 -12.92
N LEU A 49 -2.87 1.27 -14.01
CA LEU A 49 -3.39 1.21 -15.37
C LEU A 49 -3.89 -0.19 -15.78
N THR A 50 -3.47 -1.26 -15.10
CA THR A 50 -3.90 -2.62 -15.45
C THR A 50 -5.42 -2.84 -15.36
N ASP A 51 -6.10 -2.02 -14.57
CA ASP A 51 -7.56 -2.04 -14.40
C ASP A 51 -8.22 -0.64 -14.54
N ASN A 52 -7.47 0.36 -15.02
CA ASN A 52 -7.95 1.71 -15.31
C ASN A 52 -7.36 2.24 -16.64
N ALA A 53 -7.09 1.37 -17.60
CA ALA A 53 -6.47 1.75 -18.89
C ALA A 53 -7.33 2.73 -19.71
N ASP A 54 -8.63 2.71 -19.51
CA ASP A 54 -9.62 3.59 -20.15
C ASP A 54 -9.75 4.96 -19.48
N ASN A 55 -9.13 5.15 -18.31
CA ASN A 55 -9.18 6.41 -17.57
C ASN A 55 -7.81 6.82 -16.98
N PRO A 56 -6.82 7.14 -17.86
CA PRO A 56 -5.47 7.50 -17.41
C PRO A 56 -5.42 8.82 -16.65
N ASP A 57 -6.32 9.76 -16.91
CA ASP A 57 -6.39 11.05 -16.21
C ASP A 57 -6.66 10.86 -14.74
N LYS A 58 -7.51 9.91 -14.37
CA LYS A 58 -7.75 9.54 -12.98
C LYS A 58 -6.45 9.14 -12.25
N ILE A 59 -5.58 8.39 -12.91
CA ILE A 59 -4.30 7.99 -12.32
C ILE A 59 -3.37 9.19 -12.20
N ARG A 60 -3.26 9.96 -13.28
CA ARG A 60 -2.41 11.16 -13.36
C ARG A 60 -2.72 12.18 -12.26
N GLU A 61 -3.99 12.49 -12.06
CA GLU A 61 -4.44 13.44 -11.04
C GLU A 61 -4.16 12.95 -9.61
N ASN A 62 -4.25 11.64 -9.39
CA ASN A 62 -4.09 11.08 -8.04
C ASN A 62 -2.64 10.81 -7.62
N ILE A 63 -1.65 10.96 -8.49
CA ILE A 63 -0.22 10.85 -8.10
C ILE A 63 0.11 11.89 -7.02
N ILE A 64 -0.24 13.14 -7.24
CA ILE A 64 0.04 14.23 -6.30
C ILE A 64 -0.81 14.08 -5.03
N GLU A 65 -2.07 13.66 -5.15
CA GLU A 65 -2.93 13.41 -3.99
C GLU A 65 -2.33 12.36 -3.04
N VAL A 66 -1.79 11.25 -3.61
CA VAL A 66 -1.13 10.20 -2.82
C VAL A 66 0.19 10.68 -2.23
N ALA A 67 0.99 11.44 -2.98
CA ALA A 67 2.24 12.01 -2.49
C ALA A 67 2.01 12.96 -1.31
N LEU A 68 1.00 13.83 -1.42
CA LEU A 68 0.58 14.73 -0.33
C LEU A 68 0.16 13.95 0.91
N ASP A 69 -0.63 12.88 0.74
CA ASP A 69 -1.05 12.02 1.85
C ASP A 69 0.14 11.32 2.52
N TYR A 70 1.14 10.85 1.75
CA TYR A 70 2.35 10.26 2.31
C TYR A 70 3.12 11.25 3.18
N LEU A 71 3.41 12.43 2.65
CA LEU A 71 4.13 13.48 3.37
C LEU A 71 3.34 13.96 4.59
N ALA A 72 2.03 14.12 4.45
CA ALA A 72 1.15 14.52 5.54
C ALA A 72 1.10 13.50 6.67
N CYS A 73 1.13 12.21 6.38
CA CYS A 73 1.19 11.16 7.38
C CYS A 73 2.55 11.06 8.10
N GLY A 74 3.59 11.74 7.60
CA GLY A 74 4.90 11.81 8.23
C GLY A 74 5.98 10.97 7.55
N ILE A 75 5.76 10.55 6.30
CA ILE A 75 6.85 10.03 5.47
C ILE A 75 7.84 11.18 5.21
N ASP A 76 9.08 10.96 5.60
CA ASP A 76 10.17 11.92 5.51
C ASP A 76 11.05 11.60 4.29
N PRO A 77 11.11 12.47 3.27
CA PRO A 77 11.92 12.24 2.07
C PRO A 77 13.43 12.15 2.33
N SER A 78 13.90 12.59 3.50
CA SER A 78 15.30 12.42 3.89
C SER A 78 15.63 11.01 4.41
N LYS A 79 14.61 10.22 4.75
CA LYS A 79 14.74 8.86 5.31
C LYS A 79 14.17 7.79 4.40
N SER A 80 13.19 8.14 3.58
CA SER A 80 12.47 7.21 2.69
C SER A 80 12.40 7.79 1.29
N THR A 81 12.72 6.97 0.29
CA THR A 81 12.70 7.35 -1.12
C THR A 81 11.29 7.17 -1.68
N ILE A 82 10.60 8.27 -2.00
CA ILE A 82 9.26 8.24 -2.63
C ILE A 82 9.44 8.29 -4.15
N LEU A 83 8.90 7.32 -4.88
CA LEU A 83 9.08 7.18 -6.32
C LEU A 83 7.78 6.94 -7.08
N ILE A 84 7.78 7.26 -8.37
CA ILE A 84 6.70 6.93 -9.31
C ILE A 84 7.15 5.73 -10.14
N GLN A 85 6.38 4.65 -10.16
CA GLN A 85 6.70 3.38 -10.82
C GLN A 85 7.05 3.54 -12.29
N SER A 86 6.25 4.30 -13.04
CA SER A 86 6.47 4.51 -14.48
C SER A 86 7.75 5.27 -14.82
N GLN A 87 8.39 5.92 -13.86
CA GLN A 87 9.66 6.60 -14.05
C GLN A 87 10.87 5.65 -13.99
N ILE A 88 10.63 4.35 -13.72
CA ILE A 88 11.65 3.30 -13.62
C ILE A 88 11.43 2.28 -14.74
N PRO A 89 11.88 2.54 -15.98
CA PRO A 89 11.66 1.65 -17.12
C PRO A 89 12.28 0.26 -16.95
N GLU A 90 13.29 0.13 -16.10
CA GLU A 90 13.97 -1.11 -15.73
C GLU A 90 13.00 -2.17 -15.16
N LEU A 91 11.93 -1.75 -14.48
CA LEU A 91 10.88 -2.64 -13.96
C LEU A 91 10.15 -3.39 -15.08
N THR A 92 9.92 -2.71 -16.21
CA THR A 92 9.26 -3.31 -17.36
C THR A 92 10.15 -4.36 -18.02
N GLU A 93 11.45 -4.09 -18.15
CA GLU A 93 12.42 -5.03 -18.73
C GLU A 93 12.56 -6.27 -17.82
N LEU A 94 12.69 -6.10 -16.49
CA LEU A 94 12.70 -7.19 -15.54
C LEU A 94 11.42 -8.04 -15.62
N SER A 95 10.25 -7.40 -15.69
CA SER A 95 8.97 -8.09 -15.83
C SER A 95 8.95 -8.99 -17.07
N PHE A 96 9.48 -8.52 -18.19
CA PHE A 96 9.56 -9.30 -19.42
C PHE A 96 10.45 -10.54 -19.27
N TYR A 97 11.60 -10.41 -18.60
CA TYR A 97 12.45 -11.56 -18.32
C TYR A 97 11.78 -12.57 -17.40
N TYR A 98 11.07 -12.12 -16.38
CA TYR A 98 10.36 -12.99 -15.43
C TYR A 98 9.16 -13.69 -16.04
N MET A 99 8.52 -13.13 -17.10
CA MET A 99 7.47 -13.82 -17.85
C MET A 99 7.94 -15.16 -18.43
N ASN A 100 9.26 -15.33 -18.71
CA ASN A 100 9.81 -16.58 -19.19
C ASN A 100 9.98 -17.65 -18.09
N LEU A 101 9.83 -17.27 -16.82
CA LEU A 101 9.97 -18.15 -15.67
C LEU A 101 8.63 -18.61 -15.09
N VAL A 102 7.51 -18.00 -15.49
CA VAL A 102 6.18 -18.26 -14.95
C VAL A 102 5.27 -18.82 -16.03
N THR A 103 4.48 -19.83 -15.71
CA THR A 103 3.51 -20.39 -16.65
C THR A 103 2.13 -19.74 -16.47
N VAL A 104 1.33 -19.70 -17.56
CA VAL A 104 -0.07 -19.25 -17.51
C VAL A 104 -0.86 -20.01 -16.44
N SER A 105 -0.68 -21.33 -16.36
CA SER A 105 -1.36 -22.16 -15.35
C SER A 105 -1.00 -21.80 -13.91
N ARG A 106 0.24 -21.32 -13.68
CA ARG A 106 0.64 -20.85 -12.34
C ARG A 106 -0.05 -19.55 -11.96
N LEU A 107 -0.16 -18.59 -12.88
CA LEU A 107 -0.89 -17.34 -12.67
C LEU A 107 -2.38 -17.59 -12.41
N GLN A 108 -3.01 -18.48 -13.20
CA GLN A 108 -4.42 -18.86 -13.00
C GLN A 108 -4.72 -19.48 -11.64
N ARG A 109 -3.74 -20.13 -11.02
CA ARG A 109 -3.87 -20.73 -9.69
C ARG A 109 -3.57 -19.78 -8.54
N ASN A 110 -3.06 -18.57 -8.80
CA ASN A 110 -2.84 -17.58 -7.75
C ASN A 110 -4.20 -17.16 -7.14
N PRO A 111 -4.40 -17.35 -5.80
CA PRO A 111 -5.70 -17.12 -5.17
C PRO A 111 -6.19 -15.68 -5.29
N THR A 112 -5.27 -14.71 -5.17
CA THR A 112 -5.59 -13.28 -5.24
C THR A 112 -6.03 -12.90 -6.65
N VAL A 113 -5.29 -13.32 -7.68
CA VAL A 113 -5.66 -13.09 -9.09
C VAL A 113 -7.04 -13.70 -9.40
N LYS A 114 -7.27 -14.93 -8.94
CA LYS A 114 -8.55 -15.62 -9.14
C LYS A 114 -9.71 -14.87 -8.49
N ALA A 115 -9.56 -14.43 -7.25
CA ALA A 115 -10.57 -13.66 -6.53
C ALA A 115 -10.87 -12.31 -7.20
N GLU A 116 -9.82 -11.60 -7.66
CA GLU A 116 -9.97 -10.32 -8.33
C GLU A 116 -10.62 -10.42 -9.70
N ILE A 117 -10.31 -11.47 -10.50
CA ILE A 117 -10.99 -11.75 -11.78
C ILE A 117 -12.49 -11.92 -11.57
N GLN A 118 -12.90 -12.69 -10.56
CA GLN A 118 -14.31 -12.90 -10.23
C GLN A 118 -14.98 -11.60 -9.78
N MET A 119 -14.33 -10.84 -8.90
CA MET A 119 -14.87 -9.58 -8.35
C MET A 119 -15.07 -8.51 -9.44
N ARG A 120 -14.26 -8.52 -10.50
CA ARG A 120 -14.30 -7.55 -11.60
C ARG A 120 -15.12 -7.99 -12.82
N ASN A 121 -15.70 -9.20 -12.79
CA ASN A 121 -16.41 -9.79 -13.92
C ASN A 121 -15.58 -9.88 -15.22
N PHE A 122 -14.28 -10.14 -15.11
CA PHE A 122 -13.39 -10.30 -16.26
C PHE A 122 -13.43 -11.69 -16.90
N GLU A 123 -14.33 -12.58 -16.47
CA GLU A 123 -14.34 -14.02 -16.83
C GLU A 123 -14.23 -14.29 -18.33
N ALA A 124 -14.85 -13.44 -19.18
CA ALA A 124 -14.85 -13.61 -20.63
C ALA A 124 -13.71 -12.86 -21.34
N SER A 125 -13.07 -11.88 -20.71
CA SER A 125 -12.08 -11.00 -21.35
C SER A 125 -11.13 -10.40 -20.32
N ILE A 126 -10.10 -11.16 -19.93
CA ILE A 126 -9.11 -10.72 -18.96
C ILE A 126 -8.04 -9.90 -19.69
N PRO A 127 -7.78 -8.62 -19.34
CA PRO A 127 -6.68 -7.87 -19.88
C PRO A 127 -5.33 -8.53 -19.54
N VAL A 128 -4.42 -8.64 -20.51
CA VAL A 128 -3.12 -9.30 -20.29
C VAL A 128 -2.34 -8.63 -19.17
N GLY A 129 -2.29 -7.29 -19.13
CA GLY A 129 -1.61 -6.57 -18.06
C GLY A 129 -2.19 -6.87 -16.69
N PHE A 130 -3.52 -7.01 -16.59
CA PHE A 130 -4.17 -7.43 -15.35
C PHE A 130 -3.82 -8.88 -14.97
N PHE A 131 -3.76 -9.77 -15.96
CA PHE A 131 -3.43 -11.18 -15.70
C PHE A 131 -1.98 -11.39 -15.27
N THR A 132 -1.06 -10.56 -15.78
CA THR A 132 0.39 -10.68 -15.55
C THR A 132 0.92 -9.78 -14.42
N TYR A 133 0.08 -8.98 -13.76
CA TYR A 133 0.55 -8.05 -12.73
C TYR A 133 1.33 -8.72 -11.56
N PRO A 134 1.12 -10.00 -11.18
CA PRO A 134 1.96 -10.62 -10.17
C PRO A 134 3.43 -10.72 -10.56
N ILE A 135 3.70 -10.79 -11.88
CA ILE A 135 5.07 -10.80 -12.41
C ILE A 135 5.67 -9.40 -12.35
N SER A 136 4.91 -8.36 -12.72
CA SER A 136 5.38 -6.98 -12.58
C SER A 136 5.59 -6.58 -11.13
N GLN A 137 4.75 -7.05 -10.21
CA GLN A 137 4.96 -6.83 -8.77
C GLN A 137 6.24 -7.52 -8.26
N ALA A 138 6.57 -8.71 -8.78
CA ALA A 138 7.84 -9.36 -8.48
C ALA A 138 9.04 -8.53 -9.00
N ALA A 139 8.91 -7.91 -10.18
CA ALA A 139 9.93 -7.00 -10.70
C ALA A 139 10.08 -5.74 -9.84
N ASP A 140 8.96 -5.16 -9.38
CA ASP A 140 8.98 -4.03 -8.44
C ASP A 140 9.79 -4.37 -7.18
N ILE A 141 9.56 -5.53 -6.59
CA ILE A 141 10.21 -5.96 -5.34
C ILE A 141 11.69 -6.24 -5.56
N THR A 142 12.02 -7.00 -6.59
CA THR A 142 13.39 -7.46 -6.81
C THR A 142 14.30 -6.40 -7.41
N ALA A 143 13.78 -5.42 -8.15
CA ALA A 143 14.56 -4.31 -8.72
C ALA A 143 15.33 -3.53 -7.65
N PHE A 144 14.74 -3.42 -6.45
CA PHE A 144 15.36 -2.74 -5.32
C PHE A 144 16.06 -3.69 -4.35
N GLN A 145 16.17 -5.00 -4.69
CA GLN A 145 16.72 -6.02 -3.80
C GLN A 145 16.04 -5.99 -2.42
N ALA A 146 14.71 -5.81 -2.41
CA ALA A 146 13.95 -5.67 -1.18
C ALA A 146 14.04 -6.96 -0.35
N THR A 147 14.50 -6.82 0.89
CA THR A 147 14.57 -7.93 1.85
C THR A 147 13.28 -8.08 2.65
N THR A 148 12.46 -7.03 2.70
CA THR A 148 11.26 -6.99 3.52
C THR A 148 10.14 -6.26 2.78
N VAL A 149 8.96 -6.86 2.73
CA VAL A 149 7.77 -6.27 2.12
C VAL A 149 6.62 -6.25 3.14
N PRO A 150 6.29 -5.06 3.68
CA PRO A 150 5.13 -4.91 4.55
C PRO A 150 3.84 -5.06 3.76
N VAL A 151 3.04 -6.08 4.06
CA VAL A 151 1.80 -6.40 3.34
C VAL A 151 0.72 -6.93 4.27
N GLY A 152 -0.54 -6.79 3.85
CA GLY A 152 -1.67 -7.51 4.45
C GLY A 152 -1.70 -8.98 4.03
N GLU A 153 -2.47 -9.79 4.75
CA GLU A 153 -2.60 -11.25 4.48
C GLU A 153 -3.06 -11.55 3.05
N ASP A 154 -3.87 -10.68 2.45
CA ASP A 154 -4.38 -10.83 1.08
C ASP A 154 -3.28 -10.72 0.00
N GLN A 155 -2.12 -10.15 0.35
CA GLN A 155 -0.96 -10.01 -0.54
C GLN A 155 0.08 -11.13 -0.37
N MET A 156 -0.08 -12.01 0.62
CA MET A 156 0.84 -13.14 0.82
C MET A 156 1.05 -13.98 -0.44
N PRO A 157 0.00 -14.35 -1.23
CA PRO A 157 0.18 -15.11 -2.45
C PRO A 157 1.02 -14.41 -3.54
N MET A 158 1.11 -13.07 -3.49
CA MET A 158 1.97 -12.30 -4.39
C MET A 158 3.44 -12.39 -3.99
N ILE A 159 3.73 -12.32 -2.70
CA ILE A 159 5.11 -12.46 -2.21
C ILE A 159 5.59 -13.90 -2.40
N GLU A 160 4.74 -14.90 -2.17
CA GLU A 160 5.04 -16.30 -2.51
C GLU A 160 5.38 -16.48 -4.00
N GLN A 161 4.61 -15.84 -4.89
CA GLN A 161 4.88 -15.84 -6.32
C GLN A 161 6.23 -15.17 -6.64
N THR A 162 6.57 -14.09 -5.94
CA THR A 162 7.87 -13.41 -6.07
C THR A 162 9.00 -14.33 -5.64
N LYS A 163 8.90 -15.01 -4.50
CA LYS A 163 9.88 -15.99 -4.02
C LYS A 163 10.10 -17.14 -5.02
N GLU A 164 9.02 -17.65 -5.62
CA GLU A 164 9.12 -18.66 -6.67
C GLU A 164 9.92 -18.15 -7.89
N ILE A 165 9.70 -16.91 -8.31
CA ILE A 165 10.44 -16.28 -9.42
C ILE A 165 11.91 -16.12 -9.07
N VAL A 166 12.22 -15.59 -7.88
CA VAL A 166 13.60 -15.41 -7.38
C VAL A 166 14.32 -16.75 -7.32
N HIS A 167 13.70 -17.75 -6.69
CA HIS A 167 14.29 -19.08 -6.59
C HIS A 167 14.57 -19.69 -7.97
N LYS A 168 13.61 -19.60 -8.88
CA LYS A 168 13.76 -20.14 -10.23
C LYS A 168 14.82 -19.39 -11.02
N PHE A 169 14.86 -18.05 -10.92
CA PHE A 169 15.87 -17.23 -11.56
C PHE A 169 17.28 -17.60 -11.08
N ASN A 170 17.49 -17.59 -9.77
CA ASN A 170 18.78 -17.88 -9.16
C ASN A 170 19.25 -19.32 -9.44
N THR A 171 18.34 -20.28 -9.53
CA THR A 171 18.65 -21.67 -9.90
C THR A 171 19.10 -21.80 -11.36
N VAL A 172 18.46 -21.09 -12.29
CA VAL A 172 18.71 -21.23 -13.73
C VAL A 172 19.90 -20.39 -14.19
N TYR A 173 20.03 -19.16 -13.67
CA TYR A 173 20.98 -18.18 -14.17
C TYR A 173 22.12 -17.84 -13.21
N GLY A 174 22.01 -18.23 -11.93
CA GLY A 174 22.93 -17.85 -10.86
C GLY A 174 22.35 -16.79 -9.94
N GLU A 175 22.94 -16.65 -8.75
CA GLU A 175 22.45 -15.74 -7.72
C GLU A 175 22.61 -14.27 -8.14
N ALA A 176 21.48 -13.59 -8.35
CA ALA A 176 21.41 -12.16 -8.66
C ALA A 176 20.24 -11.46 -7.95
N LEU A 177 19.25 -12.19 -7.47
CA LEU A 177 18.04 -11.65 -6.87
C LEU A 177 17.93 -12.04 -5.39
N THR A 178 17.48 -11.10 -4.56
CA THR A 178 17.24 -11.29 -3.13
C THR A 178 15.84 -11.85 -2.88
N ASP A 179 15.73 -12.85 -1.99
CA ASP A 179 14.47 -13.43 -1.54
C ASP A 179 13.80 -12.50 -0.50
N PRO A 180 12.58 -11.98 -0.77
CA PRO A 180 11.94 -11.04 0.13
C PRO A 180 11.20 -11.76 1.27
N GLU A 181 11.22 -11.19 2.47
CA GLU A 181 10.43 -11.63 3.61
C GLU A 181 9.14 -10.81 3.76
N ILE A 182 8.07 -11.48 4.17
CA ILE A 182 6.79 -10.84 4.47
C ILE A 182 6.85 -10.22 5.86
N LEU A 183 6.43 -8.96 5.98
CA LEU A 183 6.20 -8.31 7.26
C LEU A 183 4.70 -8.05 7.43
N LEU A 184 4.05 -8.84 8.27
CA LEU A 184 2.64 -8.66 8.60
C LEU A 184 2.44 -7.56 9.65
N PRO A 185 1.27 -6.90 9.69
CA PRO A 185 0.91 -5.96 10.75
C PRO A 185 0.81 -6.66 12.12
N ASP A 186 1.31 -6.00 13.15
CA ASP A 186 1.31 -6.53 14.52
C ASP A 186 -0.09 -6.62 15.14
N ASN A 187 -1.04 -5.78 14.68
CA ASN A 187 -2.40 -5.72 15.22
C ASN A 187 -3.45 -6.09 14.17
N LYS A 188 -4.18 -7.18 14.42
CA LYS A 188 -5.26 -7.67 13.55
C LYS A 188 -6.44 -6.70 13.44
N ALA A 189 -6.74 -5.90 14.48
CA ALA A 189 -7.82 -4.91 14.44
C ALA A 189 -7.54 -3.77 13.44
N CYS A 190 -6.25 -3.46 13.18
CA CYS A 190 -5.83 -2.45 12.22
C CYS A 190 -5.78 -2.95 10.77
N MET A 191 -5.83 -4.27 10.54
CA MET A 191 -5.59 -4.86 9.23
C MET A 191 -6.66 -4.53 8.19
N ARG A 192 -7.90 -4.24 8.58
CA ARG A 192 -9.00 -4.03 7.64
C ARG A 192 -10.15 -3.22 8.24
N LEU A 193 -9.97 -1.91 8.32
CA LEU A 193 -11.05 -1.04 8.77
C LEU A 193 -12.21 -1.05 7.76
N PRO A 194 -13.45 -1.44 8.17
CA PRO A 194 -14.60 -1.43 7.27
C PRO A 194 -15.04 0.00 6.93
N GLY A 195 -15.82 0.15 5.86
CA GLY A 195 -16.48 1.42 5.54
C GLY A 195 -17.42 1.86 6.64
N ILE A 196 -17.70 3.17 6.70
CA ILE A 196 -18.58 3.75 7.73
C ILE A 196 -20.01 3.19 7.69
N ASP A 197 -20.42 2.56 6.57
CA ASP A 197 -21.71 1.91 6.36
C ASP A 197 -21.81 0.48 6.94
N GLY A 198 -20.70 -0.07 7.43
CA GLY A 198 -20.62 -1.42 7.98
C GLY A 198 -20.85 -2.57 7.01
N LYS A 199 -21.02 -2.30 5.71
CA LYS A 199 -21.40 -3.32 4.72
C LYS A 199 -20.22 -3.95 4.00
N ALA A 200 -19.15 -3.18 3.76
CA ALA A 200 -18.02 -3.61 2.97
C ALA A 200 -16.74 -2.87 3.39
N LYS A 201 -15.61 -3.28 2.81
CA LYS A 201 -14.34 -2.53 2.86
C LYS A 201 -14.58 -1.09 2.42
N MET A 202 -13.85 -0.14 2.99
CA MET A 202 -13.82 1.23 2.48
C MET A 202 -13.56 1.25 0.99
N SER A 203 -14.45 1.92 0.25
CA SER A 203 -14.34 2.06 -1.19
C SER A 203 -14.84 3.44 -1.63
N LYS A 204 -14.05 4.07 -2.47
CA LYS A 204 -14.39 5.38 -3.06
C LYS A 204 -15.70 5.35 -3.84
N SER A 205 -15.93 4.28 -4.60
CA SER A 205 -17.14 4.09 -5.40
C SER A 205 -18.41 3.92 -4.55
N LEU A 206 -18.28 3.44 -3.31
CA LEU A 206 -19.40 3.30 -2.37
C LEU A 206 -19.66 4.56 -1.53
N GLY A 207 -18.75 5.55 -1.55
CA GLY A 207 -18.88 6.76 -0.75
C GLY A 207 -18.89 6.52 0.77
N ASN A 208 -18.31 5.41 1.21
CA ASN A 208 -18.26 4.97 2.61
C ASN A 208 -16.89 5.18 3.27
N CYS A 209 -16.07 6.07 2.71
CA CYS A 209 -14.73 6.42 3.20
C CYS A 209 -14.74 7.70 4.03
N ILE A 210 -13.76 7.81 4.94
CA ILE A 210 -13.25 9.07 5.48
C ILE A 210 -11.85 9.25 4.90
N TYR A 211 -11.65 10.31 4.10
CA TYR A 211 -10.36 10.61 3.49
C TYR A 211 -9.41 11.34 4.44
N LEU A 212 -8.11 11.16 4.27
CA LEU A 212 -7.11 11.89 5.05
C LEU A 212 -7.15 13.40 4.77
N SER A 213 -7.63 13.78 3.59
CA SER A 213 -7.82 15.18 3.17
C SER A 213 -9.17 15.79 3.60
N ASP A 214 -10.08 15.02 4.21
CA ASP A 214 -11.37 15.53 4.65
C ASP A 214 -11.18 16.51 5.82
N ASP A 215 -11.87 17.63 5.79
CA ASP A 215 -11.89 18.58 6.91
C ASP A 215 -12.70 18.04 8.10
N GLY A 216 -12.52 18.67 9.27
CA GLY A 216 -13.17 18.22 10.50
C GLY A 216 -14.70 18.22 10.42
N GLU A 217 -15.32 19.16 9.68
CA GLU A 217 -16.77 19.22 9.52
C GLU A 217 -17.28 18.09 8.61
N THR A 218 -16.55 17.76 7.55
CA THR A 218 -16.85 16.62 6.67
C THR A 218 -16.78 15.30 7.45
N VAL A 219 -15.72 15.10 8.24
CA VAL A 219 -15.57 13.91 9.10
C VAL A 219 -16.70 13.82 10.12
N LYS A 220 -17.01 14.92 10.80
CA LYS A 220 -18.12 15.00 11.77
C LYS A 220 -19.46 14.65 11.12
N ASN A 221 -19.73 15.18 9.93
CA ASN A 221 -20.96 14.88 9.19
C ASN A 221 -21.03 13.41 8.76
N ALA A 222 -19.91 12.81 8.33
CA ALA A 222 -19.83 11.39 7.99
C ALA A 222 -20.17 10.51 9.22
N ILE A 223 -19.60 10.81 10.38
CA ILE A 223 -19.83 10.04 11.62
C ILE A 223 -21.27 10.25 12.13
N MET A 224 -21.72 11.51 12.24
CA MET A 224 -23.01 11.78 12.84
C MET A 224 -24.18 11.28 11.99
N ARG A 225 -24.10 11.40 10.65
CA ARG A 225 -25.24 11.17 9.75
C ARG A 225 -25.19 9.86 8.99
N LYS A 226 -24.00 9.32 8.71
CA LYS A 226 -23.84 8.16 7.80
C LYS A 226 -23.25 6.94 8.47
N MET A 227 -22.54 7.08 9.60
CA MET A 227 -21.90 5.94 10.25
C MET A 227 -22.93 5.01 10.86
N TYR A 228 -22.85 3.74 10.47
CA TYR A 228 -23.74 2.68 10.92
C TYR A 228 -23.55 2.40 12.41
N THR A 229 -24.67 2.28 13.12
CA THR A 229 -24.79 1.90 14.52
C THR A 229 -25.76 0.74 14.65
N ASP A 230 -26.07 0.31 15.88
CA ASP A 230 -27.06 -0.73 16.14
C ASP A 230 -28.48 -0.22 15.77
N PRO A 231 -29.17 -0.81 14.79
CA PRO A 231 -30.50 -0.38 14.38
C PRO A 231 -31.57 -0.68 15.44
N ASN A 232 -31.30 -1.55 16.41
CA ASN A 232 -32.22 -1.89 17.50
C ASN A 232 -32.09 -0.97 18.70
N HIS A 233 -31.02 -0.17 18.80
CA HIS A 233 -30.79 0.83 19.84
C HIS A 233 -31.57 2.12 19.56
N ILE A 234 -32.90 2.07 19.73
CA ILE A 234 -33.81 3.18 19.40
C ILE A 234 -33.86 4.23 20.51
N GLN A 235 -33.95 3.76 21.77
CA GLN A 235 -33.98 4.62 22.93
C GLN A 235 -32.67 4.50 23.71
N VAL A 236 -32.29 5.59 24.41
CA VAL A 236 -31.07 5.59 25.24
C VAL A 236 -31.06 4.50 26.30
N SER A 237 -32.25 4.10 26.79
CA SER A 237 -32.42 3.04 27.76
C SER A 237 -32.23 1.63 27.21
N ASP A 238 -32.29 1.48 25.89
CA ASP A 238 -32.19 0.15 25.26
C ASP A 238 -30.77 -0.41 25.40
N PRO A 239 -30.60 -1.70 25.64
CA PRO A 239 -29.30 -2.34 25.49
C PRO A 239 -28.80 -2.24 24.05
N GLY A 240 -27.55 -1.81 23.88
CA GLY A 240 -26.94 -1.67 22.56
C GLY A 240 -26.01 -2.83 22.21
N GLN A 241 -25.85 -3.11 20.91
CA GLN A 241 -24.92 -4.09 20.39
C GLN A 241 -23.65 -3.39 19.87
N ILE A 242 -22.49 -3.86 20.33
CA ILE A 242 -21.18 -3.33 19.90
C ILE A 242 -20.66 -4.06 18.66
N GLU A 243 -20.95 -5.35 18.51
CA GLU A 243 -20.55 -6.12 17.35
C GLU A 243 -21.26 -5.61 16.08
N GLY A 244 -20.49 -5.33 15.04
CA GLY A 244 -21.00 -4.73 13.80
C GLY A 244 -21.35 -3.23 13.92
N ASN A 245 -21.20 -2.62 15.08
CA ASN A 245 -21.36 -1.17 15.26
C ASN A 245 -20.07 -0.44 14.88
N MET A 246 -20.13 0.34 13.81
CA MET A 246 -18.94 1.00 13.25
C MET A 246 -18.31 2.02 14.20
N VAL A 247 -19.09 2.65 15.07
CA VAL A 247 -18.54 3.61 16.03
C VAL A 247 -17.55 2.91 16.97
N PHE A 248 -17.90 1.74 17.51
CA PHE A 248 -17.00 0.96 18.36
C PHE A 248 -15.85 0.34 17.59
N THR A 249 -16.09 -0.15 16.35
CA THR A 249 -15.02 -0.64 15.49
C THR A 249 -13.93 0.41 15.24
N TYR A 250 -14.33 1.67 15.04
CA TYR A 250 -13.38 2.76 14.84
C TYR A 250 -12.74 3.21 16.17
N LEU A 251 -13.46 3.18 17.28
CA LEU A 251 -12.86 3.41 18.61
C LEU A 251 -11.82 2.33 18.95
N ASP A 252 -12.07 1.07 18.62
CA ASP A 252 -11.06 -0.01 18.79
C ASP A 252 -9.77 0.24 18.01
N ALA A 253 -9.87 0.90 16.86
CA ALA A 253 -8.72 1.18 16.01
C ALA A 253 -7.93 2.45 16.42
N PHE A 254 -8.58 3.45 17.01
CA PHE A 254 -8.01 4.78 17.21
C PHE A 254 -7.97 5.26 18.65
N CYS A 255 -8.84 4.75 19.51
CA CYS A 255 -9.00 5.25 20.87
C CYS A 255 -7.82 4.86 21.76
N LYS A 256 -7.41 5.80 22.61
CA LYS A 256 -6.41 5.63 23.68
C LYS A 256 -7.02 6.01 25.02
N ASP A 257 -6.57 5.36 26.10
CA ASP A 257 -7.15 5.59 27.42
C ASP A 257 -7.03 7.05 27.90
N GLU A 258 -5.93 7.74 27.53
CA GLU A 258 -5.72 9.15 27.89
C GLU A 258 -6.76 10.10 27.29
N GLN A 259 -7.46 9.67 26.23
CA GLN A 259 -8.51 10.48 25.59
C GLN A 259 -9.80 10.51 26.40
N PHE A 260 -10.01 9.50 27.27
CA PHE A 260 -11.17 9.52 28.17
C PHE A 260 -11.08 10.66 29.19
N GLU A 261 -9.94 10.89 29.82
CA GLU A 261 -9.74 12.01 30.75
C GLU A 261 -10.10 13.38 30.12
N ARG A 262 -9.84 13.53 28.83
CA ARG A 262 -10.06 14.80 28.12
C ARG A 262 -11.48 15.00 27.58
N TYR A 263 -12.05 13.91 27.05
CA TYR A 263 -13.28 14.03 26.25
C TYR A 263 -14.48 13.30 26.85
N LEU A 264 -14.26 12.34 27.74
CA LEU A 264 -15.32 11.53 28.32
C LEU A 264 -14.96 11.03 29.74
N PRO A 265 -14.69 11.95 30.69
CA PRO A 265 -14.06 11.65 32.00
C PRO A 265 -14.88 10.77 32.93
N GLU A 266 -16.14 10.47 32.61
CA GLU A 266 -16.98 9.51 33.35
C GLU A 266 -16.62 8.04 33.11
N TYR A 267 -15.72 7.74 32.14
CA TYR A 267 -15.19 6.40 31.85
C TYR A 267 -13.68 6.41 31.93
N LYS A 268 -13.09 5.29 32.32
CA LYS A 268 -11.63 5.14 32.40
C LYS A 268 -11.02 4.65 31.09
N ASN A 269 -11.76 3.82 30.37
CA ASN A 269 -11.30 3.18 29.14
C ASN A 269 -12.47 2.78 28.23
N LEU A 270 -12.15 2.22 27.07
CA LEU A 270 -13.12 1.82 26.07
C LEU A 270 -14.01 0.65 26.53
N ASP A 271 -13.49 -0.25 27.38
CA ASP A 271 -14.26 -1.40 27.87
C ASP A 271 -15.41 -0.93 28.79
N GLU A 272 -15.17 0.01 29.70
CA GLU A 272 -16.23 0.61 30.52
C GLU A 272 -17.31 1.30 29.67
N LEU A 273 -16.91 1.97 28.59
CA LEU A 273 -17.84 2.59 27.65
C LEU A 273 -18.70 1.56 26.93
N LYS A 274 -18.07 0.46 26.45
CA LYS A 274 -18.74 -0.67 25.80
C LYS A 274 -19.73 -1.37 26.72
N GLU A 275 -19.32 -1.68 27.96
CA GLU A 275 -20.18 -2.28 28.97
C GLU A 275 -21.42 -1.42 29.28
N HIS A 276 -21.23 -0.09 29.36
CA HIS A 276 -22.36 0.82 29.57
C HIS A 276 -23.31 0.83 28.39
N TYR A 277 -22.79 0.87 27.17
CA TYR A 277 -23.61 0.83 25.96
C TYR A 277 -24.42 -0.47 25.85
N GLN A 278 -23.81 -1.60 26.16
CA GLN A 278 -24.46 -2.91 26.14
C GLN A 278 -25.53 -3.07 27.24
N ARG A 279 -25.35 -2.42 28.38
CA ARG A 279 -26.32 -2.45 29.50
C ARG A 279 -27.53 -1.55 29.24
N GLY A 280 -27.41 -0.57 28.33
CA GLY A 280 -28.39 0.50 28.15
C GLY A 280 -28.12 1.73 29.04
N GLY A 281 -28.63 2.87 28.64
CA GLY A 281 -28.43 4.17 29.30
C GLY A 281 -27.42 5.08 28.64
N LEU A 282 -26.80 4.66 27.53
CA LEU A 282 -25.84 5.42 26.77
C LEU A 282 -26.26 5.55 25.30
N GLY A 283 -26.61 6.74 24.86
CA GLY A 283 -27.08 6.99 23.50
C GLY A 283 -25.94 7.14 22.47
N ASP A 284 -26.21 6.73 21.23
CA ASP A 284 -25.27 6.77 20.08
C ASP A 284 -24.64 8.13 19.85
N VAL A 285 -25.40 9.21 20.01
CA VAL A 285 -24.91 10.59 19.81
C VAL A 285 -23.72 10.91 20.70
N LYS A 286 -23.70 10.42 21.95
CA LYS A 286 -22.60 10.65 22.89
C LYS A 286 -21.35 9.90 22.45
N VAL A 287 -21.51 8.63 22.06
CA VAL A 287 -20.39 7.79 21.60
C VAL A 287 -19.84 8.33 20.26
N LYS A 288 -20.71 8.75 19.33
CA LYS A 288 -20.30 9.41 18.09
C LYS A 288 -19.51 10.69 18.32
N LYS A 289 -19.93 11.54 19.26
CA LYS A 289 -19.18 12.74 19.63
C LYS A 289 -17.79 12.42 20.19
N PHE A 290 -17.69 11.38 21.00
CA PHE A 290 -16.39 10.91 21.49
C PHE A 290 -15.51 10.43 20.35
N LEU A 291 -16.01 9.61 19.43
CA LEU A 291 -15.27 9.18 18.26
C LEU A 291 -14.81 10.36 17.38
N ILE A 292 -15.62 11.40 17.23
CA ILE A 292 -15.23 12.62 16.48
C ILE A 292 -13.99 13.26 17.12
N ASN A 293 -13.97 13.40 18.46
CA ASN A 293 -12.82 13.98 19.15
C ASN A 293 -11.58 13.10 19.00
N VAL A 294 -11.72 11.77 19.11
CA VAL A 294 -10.65 10.79 18.95
C VAL A 294 -10.05 10.89 17.53
N LEU A 295 -10.90 10.88 16.51
CA LEU A 295 -10.43 10.99 15.12
C LEU A 295 -9.87 12.36 14.79
N ASP A 296 -10.43 13.43 15.34
CA ASP A 296 -9.93 14.78 15.10
C ASP A 296 -8.52 14.97 15.67
N GLU A 297 -8.27 14.43 16.87
CA GLU A 297 -6.93 14.44 17.47
C GLU A 297 -5.89 13.70 16.62
N GLU A 298 -6.26 12.58 16.00
CA GLU A 298 -5.37 11.81 15.13
C GLU A 298 -5.19 12.47 13.75
N LEU A 299 -6.25 13.02 13.17
CA LEU A 299 -6.24 13.52 11.79
C LEU A 299 -5.83 15.01 11.67
N GLU A 300 -6.05 15.83 12.68
CA GLU A 300 -5.73 17.25 12.60
C GLU A 300 -4.25 17.55 12.36
N PRO A 301 -3.28 16.83 12.98
CA PRO A 301 -1.87 16.99 12.64
C PRO A 301 -1.56 16.61 11.18
N ILE A 302 -2.25 15.61 10.63
CA ILE A 302 -2.10 15.16 9.23
C ILE A 302 -2.63 16.27 8.30
N ARG A 303 -3.83 16.78 8.55
CA ARG A 303 -4.44 17.87 7.77
C ARG A 303 -3.56 19.12 7.73
N LYS A 304 -3.00 19.51 8.89
CA LYS A 304 -2.10 20.67 8.98
C LYS A 304 -0.86 20.49 8.12
N ARG A 305 -0.19 19.35 8.22
CA ARG A 305 0.98 19.04 7.37
C ARG A 305 0.60 19.01 5.89
N ARG A 306 -0.54 18.36 5.56
CA ARG A 306 -1.01 18.33 4.18
C ARG A 306 -1.21 19.73 3.63
N HIS A 307 -1.87 20.60 4.38
CA HIS A 307 -2.12 21.98 3.98
C HIS A 307 -0.84 22.80 3.77
N GLU A 308 0.23 22.53 4.55
CA GLU A 308 1.53 23.15 4.30
C GLU A 308 2.17 22.66 2.99
N TYR A 309 2.11 21.37 2.69
CA TYR A 309 2.61 20.85 1.41
C TYR A 309 1.80 21.30 0.20
N GLU A 310 0.49 21.49 0.34
CA GLU A 310 -0.38 22.03 -0.71
C GLU A 310 0.02 23.46 -1.14
N LYS A 311 0.67 24.22 -0.27
CA LYS A 311 1.19 25.56 -0.61
C LYS A 311 2.45 25.51 -1.49
N ASP A 312 3.16 24.38 -1.53
CA ASP A 312 4.39 24.20 -2.30
C ASP A 312 4.38 22.88 -3.08
N ILE A 313 3.52 22.80 -4.07
CA ILE A 313 3.42 21.64 -4.97
C ILE A 313 4.69 21.44 -5.79
N ALA A 314 5.47 22.50 -6.04
CA ALA A 314 6.75 22.38 -6.72
C ALA A 314 7.74 21.53 -5.91
N TYR A 315 7.78 21.71 -4.60
CA TYR A 315 8.56 20.88 -3.69
C TYR A 315 8.11 19.40 -3.74
N VAL A 316 6.78 19.14 -3.77
CA VAL A 316 6.28 17.76 -3.85
C VAL A 316 6.74 17.08 -5.15
N TYR A 317 6.71 17.79 -6.28
CA TYR A 317 7.25 17.27 -7.54
C TYR A 317 8.77 17.04 -7.47
N ASP A 318 9.51 17.91 -6.82
CA ASP A 318 10.96 17.77 -6.65
C ASP A 318 11.32 16.53 -5.82
N VAL A 319 10.57 16.25 -4.75
CA VAL A 319 10.67 15.02 -3.94
C VAL A 319 10.45 13.79 -4.81
N LEU A 320 9.37 13.75 -5.59
CA LEU A 320 9.04 12.61 -6.46
C LEU A 320 10.09 12.41 -7.56
N LYS A 321 10.57 13.48 -8.14
CA LYS A 321 11.60 13.43 -9.18
C LYS A 321 12.91 12.86 -8.64
N LYS A 322 13.43 13.44 -7.55
CA LYS A 322 14.68 12.99 -6.92
C LYS A 322 14.58 11.55 -6.44
N GLY A 323 13.46 11.20 -5.80
CA GLY A 323 13.26 9.83 -5.35
C GLY A 323 13.18 8.83 -6.51
N SER A 324 12.55 9.21 -7.62
CA SER A 324 12.51 8.34 -8.82
C SER A 324 13.88 8.21 -9.49
N GLU A 325 14.67 9.27 -9.54
CA GLU A 325 16.05 9.24 -10.06
C GLU A 325 16.93 8.32 -9.21
N GLU A 326 16.91 8.46 -7.86
CA GLU A 326 17.64 7.58 -6.94
C GLU A 326 17.21 6.12 -7.06
N ALA A 327 15.90 5.88 -7.11
CA ALA A 327 15.35 4.54 -7.26
C ALA A 327 15.77 3.89 -8.58
N ARG A 328 15.80 4.67 -9.67
CA ARG A 328 16.21 4.19 -10.98
C ARG A 328 17.68 3.75 -11.01
N GLU A 329 18.57 4.45 -10.32
CA GLU A 329 19.98 4.03 -10.22
C GLU A 329 20.10 2.63 -9.61
N VAL A 330 19.32 2.35 -8.55
CA VAL A 330 19.31 1.04 -7.90
C VAL A 330 18.73 -0.02 -8.83
N ALA A 331 17.60 0.26 -9.48
CA ALA A 331 16.95 -0.66 -10.40
C ALA A 331 17.83 -0.97 -11.63
N ALA A 332 18.53 0.03 -12.16
CA ALA A 332 19.45 -0.14 -13.29
C ALA A 332 20.63 -1.06 -12.93
N LYS A 333 21.14 -0.94 -11.72
CA LYS A 333 22.18 -1.86 -11.23
C LYS A 333 21.68 -3.30 -11.16
N THR A 334 20.51 -3.51 -10.54
CA THR A 334 19.90 -4.86 -10.47
C THR A 334 19.62 -5.43 -11.87
N LEU A 335 19.10 -4.61 -12.78
CA LEU A 335 18.87 -5.03 -14.16
C LEU A 335 20.18 -5.45 -14.84
N SER A 336 21.27 -4.71 -14.63
CA SER A 336 22.60 -5.07 -15.15
C SER A 336 23.06 -6.42 -14.58
N ASP A 337 22.92 -6.66 -13.29
CA ASP A 337 23.28 -7.93 -12.64
C ASP A 337 22.43 -9.09 -13.20
N VAL A 338 21.14 -8.88 -13.42
CA VAL A 338 20.23 -9.84 -14.06
C VAL A 338 20.67 -10.16 -15.48
N LYS A 339 20.98 -9.16 -16.30
CA LYS A 339 21.46 -9.36 -17.70
C LYS A 339 22.80 -10.08 -17.76
N ASN A 340 23.70 -9.81 -16.82
CA ASN A 340 24.95 -10.51 -16.68
C ASN A 340 24.73 -11.99 -16.33
N ALA A 341 23.87 -12.29 -15.35
CA ALA A 341 23.52 -13.66 -14.97
C ALA A 341 22.89 -14.43 -16.15
N MET A 342 22.00 -13.78 -16.90
CA MET A 342 21.36 -14.34 -18.10
C MET A 342 22.30 -14.42 -19.32
N ARG A 343 23.49 -13.84 -19.26
CA ARG A 343 24.47 -13.75 -20.34
C ARG A 343 23.92 -13.07 -21.62
N ILE A 344 23.14 -12.01 -21.44
CA ILE A 344 22.60 -11.19 -22.53
C ILE A 344 23.26 -9.81 -22.61
N ASN A 345 24.38 -9.65 -21.94
CA ASN A 345 25.26 -8.46 -21.93
C ASN A 345 26.33 -8.50 -23.04
N TYR A 346 25.93 -8.79 -24.26
CA TYR A 346 26.80 -9.13 -25.40
C TYR A 346 27.95 -8.14 -25.65
N PHE A 347 27.73 -6.84 -25.47
CA PHE A 347 28.71 -5.80 -25.76
C PHE A 347 29.70 -5.57 -24.61
N GLU A 348 29.38 -6.06 -23.42
CA GLU A 348 30.19 -5.96 -22.19
C GLU A 348 31.00 -7.23 -21.96
N ASP A 349 30.65 -8.33 -22.61
CA ASP A 349 31.32 -9.63 -22.52
C ASP A 349 32.52 -9.69 -23.50
N GLN A 350 33.67 -9.17 -23.04
CA GLN A 350 34.89 -9.13 -23.84
C GLN A 350 35.42 -10.53 -24.18
N GLU A 351 35.18 -11.51 -23.31
CA GLU A 351 35.60 -12.90 -23.56
C GLU A 351 34.81 -13.50 -24.74
N LEU A 352 33.50 -13.32 -24.77
CA LEU A 352 32.63 -13.74 -25.86
C LEU A 352 33.04 -13.07 -27.17
N ILE A 353 33.28 -11.76 -27.15
CA ILE A 353 33.71 -10.98 -28.32
C ILE A 353 35.03 -11.54 -28.88
N ASN A 354 36.03 -11.72 -28.02
CA ASN A 354 37.35 -12.23 -28.42
C ASN A 354 37.25 -13.65 -29.00
N LYS A 355 36.46 -14.52 -28.35
CA LYS A 355 36.21 -15.88 -28.85
C LYS A 355 35.58 -15.86 -30.26
N HIS A 356 34.66 -14.97 -30.53
CA HIS A 356 34.07 -14.83 -31.87
C HIS A 356 35.07 -14.28 -32.87
N ILE A 357 35.87 -13.29 -32.48
CA ILE A 357 36.92 -12.74 -33.34
C ILE A 357 37.92 -13.85 -33.75
N GLU A 358 38.39 -14.63 -32.82
CA GLU A 358 39.33 -15.75 -33.08
C GLU A 358 38.71 -16.83 -33.97
N LYS A 359 37.47 -17.23 -33.67
CA LYS A 359 36.75 -18.25 -34.44
C LYS A 359 36.61 -17.88 -35.90
N TYR A 360 36.30 -16.61 -36.21
CA TYR A 360 36.08 -16.19 -37.62
C TYR A 360 37.37 -15.72 -38.33
N LYS A 361 38.43 -15.36 -37.60
CA LYS A 361 39.78 -15.16 -38.20
C LYS A 361 40.42 -16.43 -38.70
N SER A 362 40.18 -17.57 -38.08
CA SER A 362 40.70 -18.85 -38.47
C SER A 362 39.91 -19.54 -39.61
N ALA A 363 38.87 -18.89 -40.12
CA ALA A 363 38.05 -19.38 -41.25
C ALA A 363 38.43 -18.76 -42.60
N GLU A 364 39.43 -17.86 -42.62
CA GLU A 364 40.12 -17.37 -43.82
C GLU A 364 41.42 -18.15 -44.04
#